data_ae90e3e64aefa5f396bc7ceeb145b276
#
_entry.id   ae90e3e64aefa5f396bc7ceeb145b276
#
_cell.length_a   1.000
_cell.length_b   1.000
_cell.length_c   1.000
_cell.angle_alpha   90.00
_cell.angle_beta   90.00
_cell.angle_gamma   90.00
#
_symmetry.space_group_name_H-M   'P 1'
#
loop_
_entity.id
_entity.type
_entity.pdbx_description
1 polymer ?
#
loop_
_entity_poly.entity_id
_entity_poly.type
_entity_poly.pdbx_seq_one_letter_code
_entity_poly.pdbx_strand_id
1 'polypeptide(L)'
;MKNSSSLTIFVFLLVIVPLTVGFILKPADTFSPEEQRNLQQVPEFKTDEFLDGTFSSKINSYMNDQFPLRDIFVGAKSIAESALMKRENNGVLRGKNDQLAVRLFAASDGKAHPLSYSAPETDLYYADVVADACEALKALGEKLTAQGIAFSALLPPRTVDVAISAFDYPSERSDALATQVANLLADVNYVDMTGAFREKYDDGEYVYYRTDHHWTALGAYYAYAEVMRSFGQEPYAIGDFERVTVSDSFLGTTYSKAGYKDITPDSMEIMQLRGQPSAFVTERPYDKELPVIDGFYDYDALKSKNKYAFYLGGTTKYLTVSRKDGEKREKLMIVGDSFALSLAPYLALHYDIEFVRLGDWSDVFAANGAPDCDRVLVVWNFENLITTTDLSRTRSLPKFYGA
;
A
#
# COMPACT_ATOMS: atom_id res chain seq x y z
N MET A 1 -56.37 13.07 6.70
CA MET A 1 -55.42 11.97 6.45
C MET A 1 -55.09 11.70 4.96
N LYS A 2 -55.96 11.96 3.99
CA LYS A 2 -55.69 11.74 2.55
C LYS A 2 -54.54 12.64 1.98
N ASN A 3 -54.31 13.84 2.50
CA ASN A 3 -53.32 14.76 1.98
C ASN A 3 -51.87 14.42 2.37
N SER A 4 -51.63 13.72 3.48
CA SER A 4 -50.29 13.35 3.91
C SER A 4 -49.66 12.26 3.01
N SER A 5 -50.45 11.28 2.57
CA SER A 5 -49.98 10.23 1.67
C SER A 5 -49.63 10.76 0.28
N SER A 6 -50.41 11.70 -0.25
CA SER A 6 -50.12 12.34 -1.55
C SER A 6 -48.85 13.19 -1.49
N LEU A 7 -48.63 13.92 -0.38
CA LEU A 7 -47.41 14.70 -0.17
C LEU A 7 -46.18 13.77 -0.06
N THR A 8 -46.29 12.67 0.67
CA THR A 8 -45.21 11.69 0.80
C THR A 8 -44.82 11.08 -0.55
N ILE A 9 -45.83 10.68 -1.36
CA ILE A 9 -45.62 10.15 -2.71
C ILE A 9 -44.94 11.20 -3.59
N PHE A 10 -45.41 12.45 -3.55
CA PHE A 10 -44.85 13.53 -4.33
C PHE A 10 -43.37 13.79 -3.98
N VAL A 11 -43.03 13.89 -2.68
CA VAL A 11 -41.66 14.07 -2.20
C VAL A 11 -40.78 12.88 -2.61
N PHE A 12 -41.27 11.66 -2.49
CA PHE A 12 -40.56 10.46 -2.91
C PHE A 12 -40.23 10.49 -4.42
N LEU A 13 -41.22 10.78 -5.25
CA LEU A 13 -41.03 10.89 -6.70
C LEU A 13 -40.11 12.05 -7.08
N LEU A 14 -40.16 13.18 -6.36
CA LEU A 14 -39.28 14.33 -6.59
C LEU A 14 -37.80 13.99 -6.37
N VAL A 15 -37.50 13.00 -5.54
CA VAL A 15 -36.13 12.53 -5.29
C VAL A 15 -35.76 11.41 -6.26
N ILE A 16 -36.57 10.39 -6.38
CA ILE A 16 -36.23 9.17 -7.15
C ILE A 16 -36.17 9.43 -8.66
N VAL A 17 -37.12 10.18 -9.20
CA VAL A 17 -37.16 10.41 -10.66
C VAL A 17 -35.92 11.17 -11.17
N PRO A 18 -35.50 12.31 -10.58
CA PRO A 18 -34.27 12.97 -11.02
C PRO A 18 -33.01 12.11 -10.85
N LEU A 19 -32.90 11.32 -9.77
CA LEU A 19 -31.75 10.42 -9.58
C LEU A 19 -31.73 9.31 -10.64
N THR A 20 -32.90 8.73 -10.97
CA THR A 20 -32.99 7.70 -12.02
C THR A 20 -32.66 8.28 -13.40
N VAL A 21 -33.21 9.45 -13.72
CA VAL A 21 -32.90 10.15 -14.98
C VAL A 21 -31.40 10.50 -15.02
N GLY A 22 -30.86 11.02 -13.94
CA GLY A 22 -29.42 11.32 -13.84
C GLY A 22 -28.54 10.09 -14.04
N PHE A 23 -28.94 8.93 -13.47
CA PHE A 23 -28.22 7.67 -13.65
C PHE A 23 -28.23 7.21 -15.13
N ILE A 24 -29.37 7.35 -15.82
CA ILE A 24 -29.50 6.92 -17.22
C ILE A 24 -28.74 7.87 -18.18
N LEU A 25 -28.74 9.16 -17.89
CA LEU A 25 -28.16 10.16 -18.80
C LEU A 25 -26.67 10.45 -18.54
N LYS A 26 -26.15 10.12 -17.33
CA LYS A 26 -24.75 10.34 -17.00
C LYS A 26 -23.87 9.31 -17.73
N PRO A 27 -22.81 9.73 -18.43
CA PRO A 27 -21.78 8.81 -18.89
C PRO A 27 -21.15 8.05 -17.70
N ALA A 28 -20.83 6.78 -17.89
CA ALA A 28 -20.16 6.00 -16.86
C ALA A 28 -18.72 6.49 -16.66
N ASP A 29 -18.36 6.80 -15.43
CA ASP A 29 -16.99 7.12 -15.05
C ASP A 29 -16.16 5.83 -14.96
N THR A 30 -14.93 5.86 -15.45
CA THR A 30 -14.01 4.71 -15.38
C THR A 30 -13.19 4.67 -14.11
N PHE A 31 -12.96 5.84 -13.51
CA PHE A 31 -12.11 6.00 -12.32
C PHE A 31 -12.73 7.00 -11.34
N SER A 32 -12.67 6.70 -10.05
CA SER A 32 -13.01 7.64 -8.99
C SER A 32 -11.73 8.31 -8.46
N PRO A 33 -11.53 9.61 -8.70
CA PRO A 33 -10.42 10.34 -8.09
C PRO A 33 -10.57 10.45 -6.56
N GLU A 34 -11.81 10.44 -6.03
CA GLU A 34 -12.08 10.49 -4.59
C GLU A 34 -11.64 9.20 -3.88
N GLU A 35 -11.95 8.04 -4.47
CA GLU A 35 -11.65 6.73 -3.89
C GLU A 35 -10.34 6.14 -4.41
N GLN A 36 -9.69 6.80 -5.38
CA GLN A 36 -8.44 6.36 -6.04
C GLN A 36 -8.53 4.91 -6.55
N ARG A 37 -9.67 4.56 -7.17
CA ARG A 37 -9.90 3.23 -7.73
C ARG A 37 -10.66 3.27 -9.04
N ASN A 38 -10.50 2.21 -9.82
CA ASN A 38 -11.35 1.98 -10.99
C ASN A 38 -12.78 1.69 -10.54
N LEU A 39 -13.74 2.27 -11.27
CA LEU A 39 -15.16 2.04 -11.05
C LEU A 39 -15.64 0.88 -11.90
N GLN A 40 -16.59 0.10 -11.35
CA GLN A 40 -17.20 -1.02 -12.07
C GLN A 40 -17.91 -0.49 -13.32
N GLN A 41 -17.58 -1.07 -14.45
CA GLN A 41 -18.26 -0.82 -15.72
C GLN A 41 -19.41 -1.81 -15.90
N VAL A 42 -20.30 -1.53 -16.87
CA VAL A 42 -21.40 -2.43 -17.22
C VAL A 42 -20.82 -3.82 -17.49
N PRO A 43 -21.19 -4.85 -16.71
CA PRO A 43 -20.67 -6.20 -16.93
C PRO A 43 -21.25 -6.80 -18.21
N GLU A 44 -20.42 -7.53 -18.92
CA GLU A 44 -20.89 -8.39 -20.01
C GLU A 44 -21.71 -9.55 -19.44
N PHE A 45 -22.82 -9.88 -20.11
CA PHE A 45 -23.64 -11.00 -19.71
C PHE A 45 -22.95 -12.33 -20.05
N LYS A 46 -22.76 -13.17 -19.02
CA LYS A 46 -22.26 -14.54 -19.16
C LYS A 46 -23.20 -15.48 -18.40
N THR A 47 -23.60 -16.58 -19.03
CA THR A 47 -24.59 -17.49 -18.46
C THR A 47 -24.11 -18.16 -17.17
N ASP A 48 -22.85 -18.53 -17.09
CA ASP A 48 -22.20 -19.08 -15.88
C ASP A 48 -22.21 -18.08 -14.73
N GLU A 49 -21.77 -16.84 -14.98
CA GLU A 49 -21.79 -15.76 -13.99
C GLU A 49 -23.21 -15.35 -13.54
N PHE A 50 -24.21 -15.56 -14.42
CA PHE A 50 -25.62 -15.32 -14.05
C PHE A 50 -26.13 -16.43 -13.13
N LEU A 51 -25.79 -17.67 -13.40
CA LEU A 51 -26.24 -18.84 -12.63
C LEU A 51 -25.59 -18.92 -11.24
N ASP A 52 -24.34 -18.48 -11.09
CA ASP A 52 -23.61 -18.46 -9.81
C ASP A 52 -23.82 -17.16 -9.01
N GLY A 53 -24.56 -16.18 -9.55
CA GLY A 53 -24.84 -14.89 -8.90
C GLY A 53 -23.77 -13.82 -9.08
N THR A 54 -22.64 -14.13 -9.69
CA THR A 54 -21.55 -13.17 -9.94
C THR A 54 -22.01 -11.99 -10.80
N PHE A 55 -22.80 -12.26 -11.85
CA PHE A 55 -23.36 -11.19 -12.69
C PHE A 55 -24.21 -10.21 -11.90
N SER A 56 -25.10 -10.71 -11.01
CA SER A 56 -25.93 -9.86 -10.15
C SER A 56 -25.10 -9.00 -9.20
N SER A 57 -24.00 -9.57 -8.66
CA SER A 57 -23.06 -8.83 -7.82
C SER A 57 -22.35 -7.72 -8.61
N LYS A 58 -21.90 -8.00 -9.83
CA LYS A 58 -21.28 -6.99 -10.73
C LYS A 58 -22.25 -5.88 -11.10
N ILE A 59 -23.51 -6.20 -11.36
CA ILE A 59 -24.57 -5.19 -11.63
C ILE A 59 -24.78 -4.30 -10.41
N ASN A 60 -24.88 -4.87 -9.20
CA ASN A 60 -25.00 -4.08 -7.98
C ASN A 60 -23.80 -3.15 -7.77
N SER A 61 -22.58 -3.65 -8.01
CA SER A 61 -21.37 -2.84 -7.94
C SER A 61 -21.39 -1.70 -8.97
N TYR A 62 -21.78 -1.98 -10.22
CA TYR A 62 -21.96 -0.96 -11.24
C TYR A 62 -22.99 0.12 -10.83
N MET A 63 -24.16 -0.29 -10.35
CA MET A 63 -25.18 0.66 -9.90
C MET A 63 -24.69 1.53 -8.75
N ASN A 64 -23.97 0.95 -7.80
CA ASN A 64 -23.38 1.69 -6.68
C ASN A 64 -22.31 2.66 -7.13
N ASP A 65 -21.41 2.24 -8.02
CA ASP A 65 -20.28 3.04 -8.49
C ASP A 65 -20.70 4.20 -9.39
N GLN A 66 -21.74 4.00 -10.20
CA GLN A 66 -22.22 5.00 -11.16
C GLN A 66 -23.37 5.86 -10.62
N PHE A 67 -23.75 5.67 -9.33
CA PHE A 67 -24.88 6.39 -8.76
C PHE A 67 -24.67 7.91 -8.78
N PRO A 68 -25.65 8.70 -9.27
CA PRO A 68 -25.53 10.16 -9.31
C PRO A 68 -25.31 10.75 -7.91
N LEU A 69 -24.39 11.72 -7.79
CA LEU A 69 -24.06 12.38 -6.53
C LEU A 69 -23.57 11.42 -5.43
N ARG A 70 -23.05 10.25 -5.81
CA ARG A 70 -22.59 9.21 -4.89
C ARG A 70 -21.65 9.77 -3.81
N ASP A 71 -20.67 10.58 -4.18
CA ASP A 71 -19.69 11.13 -3.23
C ASP A 71 -20.34 12.04 -2.19
N ILE A 72 -21.41 12.76 -2.56
CA ILE A 72 -22.19 13.58 -1.63
C ILE A 72 -22.94 12.69 -0.62
N PHE A 73 -23.59 11.63 -1.10
CA PHE A 73 -24.32 10.71 -0.22
C PHE A 73 -23.39 9.93 0.70
N VAL A 74 -22.25 9.46 0.19
CA VAL A 74 -21.21 8.79 0.98
C VAL A 74 -20.66 9.75 2.05
N GLY A 75 -20.36 10.99 1.67
CA GLY A 75 -19.89 12.01 2.59
C GLY A 75 -20.92 12.37 3.67
N ALA A 76 -22.20 12.57 3.30
CA ALA A 76 -23.27 12.84 4.26
C ALA A 76 -23.48 11.68 5.24
N LYS A 77 -23.46 10.44 4.72
CA LYS A 77 -23.51 9.23 5.57
C LYS A 77 -22.34 9.21 6.55
N SER A 78 -21.13 9.43 6.07
CA SER A 78 -19.91 9.42 6.91
C SER A 78 -19.99 10.46 8.02
N ILE A 79 -20.43 11.70 7.74
CA ILE A 79 -20.63 12.75 8.74
C ILE A 79 -21.66 12.32 9.78
N ALA A 80 -22.80 11.77 9.35
CA ALA A 80 -23.84 11.30 10.26
C ALA A 80 -23.36 10.16 11.16
N GLU A 81 -22.62 9.20 10.60
CA GLU A 81 -22.04 8.07 11.36
C GLU A 81 -20.96 8.54 12.34
N SER A 82 -20.11 9.49 11.94
CA SER A 82 -19.13 10.12 12.85
C SER A 82 -19.81 10.85 14.03
N ALA A 83 -20.90 11.57 13.75
CA ALA A 83 -21.71 12.23 14.79
C ALA A 83 -22.35 11.23 15.76
N LEU A 84 -22.63 10.01 15.33
CA LEU A 84 -23.12 8.89 16.14
C LEU A 84 -21.97 8.10 16.81
N MET A 85 -20.75 8.64 16.80
CA MET A 85 -19.54 8.02 17.37
C MET A 85 -19.17 6.67 16.74
N LYS A 86 -19.61 6.40 15.52
CA LYS A 86 -19.18 5.23 14.78
C LYS A 86 -17.72 5.40 14.37
N ARG A 87 -16.87 4.48 14.81
CA ARG A 87 -15.41 4.53 14.64
C ARG A 87 -14.90 3.63 13.51
N GLU A 88 -15.79 3.12 12.70
CA GLU A 88 -15.47 2.31 11.53
C GLU A 88 -16.33 2.70 10.34
N ASN A 89 -15.73 2.89 9.18
CA ASN A 89 -16.44 3.08 7.92
C ASN A 89 -15.70 2.39 6.78
N ASN A 90 -16.44 1.65 5.94
CA ASN A 90 -15.88 0.91 4.79
C ASN A 90 -14.68 0.02 5.14
N GLY A 91 -14.69 -0.62 6.31
CA GLY A 91 -13.58 -1.45 6.78
C GLY A 91 -12.32 -0.67 7.19
N VAL A 92 -12.47 0.62 7.47
CA VAL A 92 -11.41 1.47 8.00
C VAL A 92 -11.77 1.95 9.39
N LEU A 93 -10.90 1.65 10.35
CA LEU A 93 -10.98 2.12 11.73
C LEU A 93 -10.53 3.58 11.83
N ARG A 94 -11.19 4.35 12.70
CA ARG A 94 -10.77 5.69 13.09
C ARG A 94 -10.38 5.69 14.57
N GLY A 95 -9.11 5.86 14.82
CA GLY A 95 -8.52 5.95 16.16
C GLY A 95 -8.38 7.39 16.67
N LYS A 96 -7.59 7.55 17.73
CA LYS A 96 -7.23 8.84 18.30
C LYS A 96 -6.43 9.66 17.28
N ASN A 97 -6.54 10.99 17.37
CA ASN A 97 -5.83 11.95 16.52
C ASN A 97 -6.03 11.70 15.01
N ASP A 98 -7.22 11.21 14.62
CA ASP A 98 -7.55 10.87 13.24
C ASP A 98 -6.68 9.77 12.62
N GLN A 99 -6.02 8.94 13.43
CA GLN A 99 -5.31 7.79 12.91
C GLN A 99 -6.29 6.82 12.24
N LEU A 100 -6.10 6.58 10.96
CA LEU A 100 -6.87 5.60 10.20
C LEU A 100 -6.08 4.31 10.02
N ALA A 101 -6.78 3.17 10.03
CA ALA A 101 -6.19 1.89 9.69
C ALA A 101 -7.21 1.00 8.98
N VAL A 102 -6.78 0.25 7.99
CA VAL A 102 -7.61 -0.78 7.38
C VAL A 102 -7.82 -1.90 8.41
N ARG A 103 -9.09 -2.29 8.60
CA ARG A 103 -9.44 -3.39 9.51
C ARG A 103 -9.12 -4.73 8.87
N LEU A 104 -7.88 -5.15 9.01
CA LEU A 104 -7.39 -6.45 8.58
C LEU A 104 -6.61 -7.05 9.75
N PHE A 105 -7.21 -7.98 10.47
CA PHE A 105 -6.59 -8.60 11.62
C PHE A 105 -6.32 -10.08 11.34
N ALA A 106 -5.14 -10.55 11.72
CA ALA A 106 -4.87 -11.97 11.81
C ALA A 106 -5.55 -12.54 13.06
N ALA A 107 -6.15 -13.71 12.94
CA ALA A 107 -6.72 -14.36 14.09
C ALA A 107 -5.64 -15.04 14.93
N SER A 108 -5.77 -14.95 16.24
CA SER A 108 -4.85 -15.55 17.20
C SER A 108 -4.89 -17.08 17.23
N ASP A 109 -5.93 -17.69 16.64
CA ASP A 109 -6.14 -19.15 16.62
C ASP A 109 -5.60 -19.83 15.35
N GLY A 110 -4.95 -19.08 14.48
CA GLY A 110 -4.38 -19.59 13.22
C GLY A 110 -5.41 -20.09 12.21
N LYS A 111 -6.71 -19.78 12.42
CA LYS A 111 -7.78 -20.14 11.48
C LYS A 111 -8.04 -19.02 10.50
N ALA A 112 -8.67 -19.38 9.39
CA ALA A 112 -9.19 -18.43 8.44
C ALA A 112 -10.30 -17.59 9.07
N HIS A 113 -10.20 -16.30 8.89
CA HIS A 113 -11.25 -15.36 9.27
C HIS A 113 -11.49 -14.37 8.13
N PRO A 114 -12.74 -13.86 8.00
CA PRO A 114 -13.03 -12.89 6.97
C PRO A 114 -12.06 -11.71 7.03
N LEU A 115 -11.38 -11.43 5.93
CA LEU A 115 -10.41 -10.33 5.84
C LEU A 115 -11.06 -8.96 5.83
N SER A 116 -12.33 -8.91 5.45
CA SER A 116 -13.09 -7.68 5.34
C SER A 116 -14.45 -7.84 5.99
N TYR A 117 -14.81 -6.90 6.84
CA TYR A 117 -16.17 -6.84 7.41
C TYR A 117 -17.25 -6.70 6.32
N SER A 118 -16.91 -6.12 5.19
CA SER A 118 -17.82 -5.94 4.05
C SER A 118 -17.86 -7.12 3.06
N ALA A 119 -16.99 -8.11 3.22
CA ALA A 119 -16.97 -9.30 2.38
C ALA A 119 -16.71 -10.55 3.22
N PRO A 120 -17.67 -10.95 4.07
CA PRO A 120 -17.50 -12.08 4.98
C PRO A 120 -17.33 -13.44 4.27
N GLU A 121 -17.58 -13.50 2.98
CA GLU A 121 -17.53 -14.72 2.16
C GLU A 121 -16.14 -14.99 1.56
N THR A 122 -15.22 -14.04 1.60
CA THR A 122 -13.84 -14.24 1.17
C THR A 122 -12.98 -14.60 2.36
N ASP A 123 -13.08 -15.83 2.80
CA ASP A 123 -12.18 -16.42 3.78
C ASP A 123 -10.80 -16.57 3.12
N LEU A 124 -9.87 -15.64 3.41
CA LEU A 124 -8.47 -15.86 3.15
C LEU A 124 -7.86 -16.55 4.38
N TYR A 125 -7.25 -17.70 4.15
CA TYR A 125 -6.59 -18.49 5.18
C TYR A 125 -5.23 -17.88 5.47
N TYR A 126 -5.14 -16.97 6.42
CA TYR A 126 -3.90 -16.30 6.79
C TYR A 126 -2.75 -17.27 7.07
N ALA A 127 -3.01 -18.30 7.86
CA ALA A 127 -1.96 -19.21 8.30
C ALA A 127 -1.27 -19.88 7.12
N ASP A 128 -2.04 -20.40 6.18
CA ASP A 128 -1.51 -21.10 5.00
C ASP A 128 -0.87 -20.14 3.99
N VAL A 129 -1.50 -18.98 3.74
CA VAL A 129 -0.95 -17.97 2.83
C VAL A 129 0.36 -17.41 3.38
N VAL A 130 0.41 -17.09 4.66
CA VAL A 130 1.62 -16.57 5.31
C VAL A 130 2.73 -17.64 5.34
N ALA A 131 2.39 -18.88 5.69
CA ALA A 131 3.38 -19.98 5.71
C ALA A 131 3.97 -20.21 4.31
N ASP A 132 3.11 -20.29 3.29
CA ASP A 132 3.54 -20.49 1.89
C ASP A 132 4.43 -19.35 1.39
N ALA A 133 4.08 -18.10 1.73
CA ALA A 133 4.86 -16.93 1.40
C ALA A 133 6.23 -16.91 2.09
N CYS A 134 6.28 -17.24 3.39
CA CYS A 134 7.53 -17.30 4.15
C CYS A 134 8.44 -18.44 3.66
N GLU A 135 7.88 -19.61 3.34
CA GLU A 135 8.63 -20.69 2.70
C GLU A 135 9.21 -20.28 1.34
N ALA A 136 8.45 -19.51 0.55
CA ALA A 136 8.95 -18.99 -0.72
C ALA A 136 10.14 -18.04 -0.52
N LEU A 137 10.08 -17.16 0.49
CA LEU A 137 11.19 -16.27 0.84
C LEU A 137 12.43 -17.05 1.32
N LYS A 138 12.25 -18.09 2.15
CA LYS A 138 13.36 -18.96 2.57
C LYS A 138 14.03 -19.60 1.36
N ALA A 139 13.24 -20.25 0.51
CA ALA A 139 13.76 -20.91 -0.68
C ALA A 139 14.47 -19.92 -1.64
N LEU A 140 13.95 -18.69 -1.76
CA LEU A 140 14.60 -17.63 -2.53
C LEU A 140 15.94 -17.24 -1.91
N GLY A 141 15.96 -16.96 -0.61
CA GLY A 141 17.18 -16.56 0.13
C GLY A 141 18.28 -17.61 0.05
N GLU A 142 17.96 -18.89 0.26
CA GLU A 142 18.90 -20.00 0.12
C GLU A 142 19.54 -20.07 -1.26
N LYS A 143 18.73 -19.95 -2.31
CA LYS A 143 19.22 -20.05 -3.68
C LYS A 143 20.07 -18.85 -4.09
N LEU A 144 19.67 -17.62 -3.73
CA LEU A 144 20.44 -16.42 -4.02
C LEU A 144 21.79 -16.44 -3.28
N THR A 145 21.78 -16.83 -2.00
CA THR A 145 22.99 -16.97 -1.20
C THR A 145 23.96 -18.01 -1.77
N ALA A 146 23.42 -19.14 -2.27
CA ALA A 146 24.23 -20.16 -2.94
C ALA A 146 24.90 -19.66 -4.23
N GLN A 147 24.37 -18.61 -4.84
CA GLN A 147 24.93 -17.92 -6.03
C GLN A 147 25.83 -16.74 -5.66
N GLY A 148 26.04 -16.49 -4.36
CA GLY A 148 26.86 -15.36 -3.88
C GLY A 148 26.13 -14.03 -3.84
N ILE A 149 24.79 -14.01 -4.05
CA ILE A 149 23.97 -12.82 -3.98
C ILE A 149 23.43 -12.68 -2.55
N ALA A 150 23.70 -11.56 -1.89
CA ALA A 150 23.20 -11.30 -0.55
C ALA A 150 21.68 -11.09 -0.58
N PHE A 151 20.97 -11.66 0.39
CA PHE A 151 19.52 -11.59 0.47
C PHE A 151 19.04 -11.03 1.80
N SER A 152 18.02 -10.18 1.76
CA SER A 152 17.25 -9.74 2.93
C SER A 152 15.76 -9.64 2.60
N ALA A 153 14.91 -9.81 3.61
CA ALA A 153 13.49 -9.56 3.53
C ALA A 153 13.08 -8.50 4.58
N LEU A 154 12.29 -7.54 4.16
CA LEU A 154 11.67 -6.52 5.00
C LEU A 154 10.16 -6.58 4.75
N LEU A 155 9.39 -6.92 5.77
CA LEU A 155 7.94 -7.00 5.67
C LEU A 155 7.32 -5.89 6.56
N PRO A 156 7.04 -4.69 5.99
CA PRO A 156 6.49 -3.57 6.76
C PRO A 156 5.19 -3.95 7.44
N PRO A 157 5.05 -3.72 8.78
CA PRO A 157 3.81 -3.97 9.49
C PRO A 157 2.70 -3.01 9.01
N ARG A 158 1.44 -3.38 9.23
CA ARG A 158 0.29 -2.52 8.91
C ARG A 158 0.17 -1.39 9.94
N THR A 159 -0.53 -0.33 9.59
CA THR A 159 -0.84 0.76 10.54
C THR A 159 -1.50 0.23 11.83
N VAL A 160 -2.39 -0.76 11.72
CA VAL A 160 -3.04 -1.40 12.88
C VAL A 160 -2.05 -2.19 13.74
N ASP A 161 -0.95 -2.66 13.19
CA ASP A 161 0.11 -3.37 13.94
C ASP A 161 1.01 -2.41 14.68
N VAL A 162 1.17 -1.19 14.20
CA VAL A 162 2.06 -0.16 14.76
C VAL A 162 1.30 0.75 15.73
N ALA A 163 0.20 1.36 15.28
CA ALA A 163 -0.55 2.39 16.01
C ALA A 163 -1.59 1.79 16.98
N ILE A 164 -1.27 0.69 17.67
CA ILE A 164 -2.21 -0.05 18.53
C ILE A 164 -2.83 0.87 19.59
N SER A 165 -2.04 1.75 20.18
CA SER A 165 -2.48 2.69 21.24
C SER A 165 -3.48 3.73 20.74
N ALA A 166 -3.58 3.96 19.45
CA ALA A 166 -4.56 4.86 18.86
C ALA A 166 -5.96 4.27 18.80
N PHE A 167 -6.11 2.95 18.83
CA PHE A 167 -7.39 2.27 18.64
C PHE A 167 -7.92 1.71 19.95
N ASP A 168 -9.12 2.15 20.37
CA ASP A 168 -9.80 1.67 21.58
C ASP A 168 -10.59 0.37 21.32
N TYR A 169 -10.16 -0.44 20.34
CA TYR A 169 -10.81 -1.71 20.03
C TYR A 169 -10.28 -2.81 20.92
N PRO A 170 -11.15 -3.58 21.58
CA PRO A 170 -10.70 -4.69 22.40
C PRO A 170 -10.08 -5.78 21.51
N SER A 171 -8.87 -6.16 21.83
CA SER A 171 -8.22 -7.48 21.57
C SER A 171 -7.94 -7.92 20.13
N GLU A 172 -8.20 -7.17 19.09
CA GLU A 172 -7.85 -7.59 17.72
C GLU A 172 -6.40 -7.20 17.40
N ARG A 173 -5.47 -7.61 18.25
CA ARG A 173 -4.05 -7.35 18.04
C ARG A 173 -3.48 -8.33 17.04
N SER A 174 -2.63 -7.84 16.16
CA SER A 174 -1.91 -8.65 15.18
C SER A 174 -0.59 -9.21 15.67
N ASP A 175 -0.35 -9.26 16.98
CA ASP A 175 0.86 -9.86 17.57
C ASP A 175 1.09 -11.28 17.04
N ALA A 176 0.01 -12.03 16.81
CA ALA A 176 0.07 -13.38 16.27
C ALA A 176 0.70 -13.42 14.86
N LEU A 177 0.36 -12.48 13.98
CA LEU A 177 0.93 -12.43 12.63
C LEU A 177 2.43 -12.11 12.66
N ALA A 178 2.83 -11.05 13.38
CA ALA A 178 4.23 -10.67 13.49
C ALA A 178 5.08 -11.81 14.09
N THR A 179 4.57 -12.46 15.16
CA THR A 179 5.24 -13.60 15.80
C THR A 179 5.34 -14.79 14.85
N GLN A 180 4.28 -15.10 14.10
CA GLN A 180 4.29 -16.20 13.13
C GLN A 180 5.33 -15.94 12.03
N VAL A 181 5.34 -14.74 11.46
CA VAL A 181 6.31 -14.35 10.41
C VAL A 181 7.74 -14.42 10.94
N ALA A 182 8.02 -13.85 12.13
CA ALA A 182 9.34 -13.87 12.73
C ALA A 182 9.83 -15.30 12.98
N ASN A 183 8.96 -16.21 13.47
CA ASN A 183 9.30 -17.60 13.68
C ASN A 183 9.57 -18.34 12.35
N LEU A 184 8.74 -18.09 11.33
CA LEU A 184 8.91 -18.74 10.02
C LEU A 184 10.17 -18.25 9.28
N LEU A 185 10.60 -17.01 9.50
CA LEU A 185 11.76 -16.40 8.85
C LEU A 185 13.00 -16.34 9.75
N ALA A 186 13.04 -17.08 10.88
CA ALA A 186 14.15 -17.05 11.82
C ALA A 186 15.53 -17.39 11.19
N ASP A 187 15.53 -18.22 10.15
CA ASP A 187 16.75 -18.64 9.42
C ASP A 187 17.04 -17.75 8.20
N VAL A 188 16.26 -16.69 7.98
CA VAL A 188 16.41 -15.73 6.88
C VAL A 188 16.93 -14.41 7.43
N ASN A 189 17.69 -13.65 6.64
CA ASN A 189 18.02 -12.28 7.00
C ASN A 189 16.75 -11.40 6.90
N TYR A 190 15.88 -11.52 7.91
CA TYR A 190 14.59 -10.84 8.01
C TYR A 190 14.70 -9.63 8.94
N VAL A 191 14.31 -8.48 8.44
CA VAL A 191 14.26 -7.21 9.19
C VAL A 191 12.86 -7.02 9.74
N ASP A 192 12.66 -7.34 11.03
CA ASP A 192 11.40 -7.11 11.73
C ASP A 192 11.36 -5.71 12.33
N MET A 193 10.45 -4.87 11.83
CA MET A 193 10.25 -3.50 12.30
C MET A 193 9.06 -3.35 13.25
N THR A 194 8.31 -4.41 13.53
CA THR A 194 7.01 -4.30 14.25
C THR A 194 7.19 -3.72 15.65
N GLY A 195 8.11 -4.28 16.43
CA GLY A 195 8.38 -3.81 17.79
C GLY A 195 8.96 -2.39 17.82
N ALA A 196 9.96 -2.15 16.97
CA ALA A 196 10.61 -0.84 16.88
C ALA A 196 9.63 0.28 16.46
N PHE A 197 8.76 0.02 15.48
CA PHE A 197 7.77 1.01 15.06
C PHE A 197 6.70 1.28 16.11
N ARG A 198 6.28 0.28 16.89
CA ARG A 198 5.36 0.47 18.02
C ARG A 198 5.98 1.40 19.08
N GLU A 199 7.20 1.12 19.49
CA GLU A 199 7.93 1.96 20.45
C GLU A 199 8.01 3.40 19.96
N LYS A 200 8.46 3.60 18.71
CA LYS A 200 8.55 4.94 18.11
C LYS A 200 7.19 5.65 18.05
N TYR A 201 6.13 4.94 17.67
CA TYR A 201 4.79 5.50 17.63
C TYR A 201 4.28 5.89 19.00
N ASP A 202 4.49 5.05 20.01
CA ASP A 202 4.06 5.31 21.40
C ASP A 202 4.87 6.45 22.04
N ASP A 203 6.12 6.63 21.62
CA ASP A 203 6.97 7.79 21.98
C ASP A 203 6.54 9.09 21.27
N GLY A 204 5.54 9.02 20.40
CA GLY A 204 4.98 10.17 19.68
C GLY A 204 5.71 10.52 18.40
N GLU A 205 6.60 9.66 17.91
CA GLU A 205 7.24 9.85 16.61
C GLU A 205 6.28 9.55 15.46
N TYR A 206 6.31 10.40 14.43
CA TYR A 206 5.41 10.31 13.29
C TYR A 206 5.96 9.33 12.23
N VAL A 207 5.90 8.03 12.54
CA VAL A 207 6.49 6.98 11.71
C VAL A 207 5.54 6.41 10.66
N TYR A 208 4.21 6.57 10.85
CA TYR A 208 3.18 6.19 9.88
C TYR A 208 2.24 7.36 9.63
N TYR A 209 1.77 7.50 8.38
CA TYR A 209 0.74 8.50 8.05
C TYR A 209 -0.58 8.17 8.76
N ARG A 210 -1.34 9.20 9.12
CA ARG A 210 -2.67 9.01 9.72
C ARG A 210 -3.72 8.66 8.68
N THR A 211 -3.59 9.19 7.47
CA THR A 211 -4.57 9.08 6.40
C THR A 211 -4.19 8.08 5.30
N ASP A 212 -3.00 7.50 5.40
CA ASP A 212 -2.48 6.53 4.44
C ASP A 212 -1.93 5.29 5.14
N HIS A 213 -1.82 4.18 4.41
CA HIS A 213 -1.31 2.93 4.96
C HIS A 213 0.23 2.85 5.01
N HIS A 214 0.93 3.78 4.38
CA HIS A 214 2.39 3.79 4.36
C HIS A 214 3.01 4.41 5.61
N TRP A 215 4.26 4.07 5.84
CA TRP A 215 5.14 4.84 6.72
C TRP A 215 5.42 6.24 6.16
N THR A 216 5.84 7.14 7.04
CA THR A 216 6.35 8.47 6.66
C THR A 216 7.81 8.39 6.19
N ALA A 217 8.38 9.51 5.75
CA ALA A 217 9.82 9.58 5.48
C ALA A 217 10.68 9.19 6.70
N LEU A 218 10.24 9.55 7.92
CA LEU A 218 10.90 9.14 9.15
C LEU A 218 10.82 7.62 9.38
N GLY A 219 9.63 7.03 9.15
CA GLY A 219 9.48 5.58 9.23
C GLY A 219 10.35 4.85 8.19
N ALA A 220 10.37 5.33 6.95
CA ALA A 220 11.25 4.81 5.90
C ALA A 220 12.74 4.93 6.27
N TYR A 221 13.15 6.03 6.93
CA TYR A 221 14.51 6.16 7.45
C TYR A 221 14.86 5.08 8.49
N TYR A 222 13.97 4.81 9.46
CA TYR A 222 14.23 3.76 10.44
C TYR A 222 14.34 2.37 9.79
N ALA A 223 13.47 2.08 8.82
CA ALA A 223 13.55 0.85 8.04
C ALA A 223 14.87 0.76 7.24
N TYR A 224 15.28 1.86 6.59
CA TYR A 224 16.59 1.95 5.92
C TYR A 224 17.73 1.64 6.86
N ALA A 225 17.75 2.24 8.05
CA ALA A 225 18.82 2.04 9.01
C ALA A 225 18.97 0.56 9.42
N GLU A 226 17.85 -0.13 9.66
CA GLU A 226 17.87 -1.56 10.00
C GLU A 226 18.25 -2.44 8.79
N VAL A 227 17.79 -2.12 7.58
CA VAL A 227 18.23 -2.81 6.36
C VAL A 227 19.75 -2.68 6.17
N MET A 228 20.31 -1.48 6.34
CA MET A 228 21.78 -1.30 6.22
C MET A 228 22.52 -2.15 7.25
N ARG A 229 22.07 -2.17 8.51
CA ARG A 229 22.66 -3.02 9.56
C ARG A 229 22.55 -4.50 9.22
N SER A 230 21.41 -4.94 8.67
CA SER A 230 21.23 -6.32 8.23
C SER A 230 22.18 -6.72 7.10
N PHE A 231 22.64 -5.76 6.33
CA PHE A 231 23.68 -5.93 5.31
C PHE A 231 25.11 -5.83 5.87
N GLY A 232 25.25 -5.61 7.18
CA GLY A 232 26.55 -5.38 7.82
C GLY A 232 27.18 -4.03 7.49
N GLN A 233 26.36 -3.04 7.12
CA GLN A 233 26.81 -1.68 6.76
C GLN A 233 26.21 -0.65 7.73
N GLU A 234 26.94 0.43 7.95
CA GLU A 234 26.47 1.54 8.78
C GLU A 234 25.58 2.49 7.96
N PRO A 235 24.37 2.78 8.45
CA PRO A 235 23.53 3.80 7.85
C PRO A 235 24.08 5.21 8.14
N TYR A 236 23.74 6.19 7.31
CA TYR A 236 23.90 7.59 7.71
C TYR A 236 23.07 7.89 8.96
N ALA A 237 23.63 8.65 9.89
CA ALA A 237 22.92 9.01 11.12
C ALA A 237 21.72 9.94 10.82
N ILE A 238 20.66 9.86 11.63
CA ILE A 238 19.48 10.71 11.45
C ILE A 238 19.81 12.20 11.47
N GLY A 239 20.84 12.59 12.24
CA GLY A 239 21.36 13.96 12.31
C GLY A 239 22.03 14.45 11.03
N ASP A 240 22.39 13.57 10.11
CA ASP A 240 22.98 13.94 8.82
C ASP A 240 21.91 14.40 7.82
N PHE A 241 20.64 14.18 8.13
CA PHE A 241 19.54 14.57 7.27
C PHE A 241 18.88 15.88 7.71
N GLU A 242 18.35 16.58 6.73
CA GLU A 242 17.45 17.71 6.90
C GLU A 242 16.04 17.30 6.54
N ARG A 243 15.06 17.63 7.40
CA ARG A 243 13.63 17.41 7.12
C ARG A 243 13.08 18.59 6.34
N VAL A 244 12.44 18.32 5.23
CA VAL A 244 11.80 19.33 4.37
C VAL A 244 10.35 18.93 4.13
N THR A 245 9.43 19.78 4.56
CA THR A 245 8.00 19.61 4.26
C THR A 245 7.73 19.91 2.78
N VAL A 246 7.09 18.98 2.09
CA VAL A 246 6.77 19.10 0.66
C VAL A 246 5.27 19.28 0.41
N SER A 247 4.40 18.91 1.37
CA SER A 247 2.96 19.11 1.29
C SER A 247 2.32 19.05 2.69
N ASP A 248 1.37 19.95 2.97
CA ASP A 248 0.53 19.95 4.19
C ASP A 248 -0.91 19.50 3.91
N SER A 249 -1.15 18.87 2.77
CA SER A 249 -2.48 18.51 2.31
C SER A 249 -2.53 17.08 1.75
N PHE A 250 -1.82 16.16 2.39
CA PHE A 250 -1.83 14.76 1.98
C PHE A 250 -3.01 14.03 2.62
N LEU A 251 -3.88 13.49 1.78
CA LEU A 251 -4.97 12.58 2.13
C LEU A 251 -4.77 11.31 1.32
N GLY A 252 -4.36 10.24 1.98
CA GLY A 252 -3.91 9.03 1.34
C GLY A 252 -5.02 8.04 1.00
N THR A 253 -4.60 6.82 0.68
CA THR A 253 -5.49 5.74 0.21
C THR A 253 -6.42 5.25 1.31
N THR A 254 -5.96 5.20 2.57
CA THR A 254 -6.80 4.81 3.71
C THR A 254 -7.94 5.80 3.92
N TYR A 255 -7.67 7.10 3.82
CA TYR A 255 -8.71 8.14 3.83
C TYR A 255 -9.70 7.96 2.67
N SER A 256 -9.20 7.76 1.45
CA SER A 256 -10.03 7.58 0.26
C SER A 256 -10.98 6.37 0.42
N LYS A 257 -10.48 5.26 0.97
CA LYS A 257 -11.28 4.07 1.28
C LYS A 257 -12.31 4.33 2.37
N ALA A 258 -11.93 5.04 3.42
CA ALA A 258 -12.80 5.32 4.57
C ALA A 258 -13.99 6.21 4.22
N GLY A 259 -13.79 7.19 3.35
CA GLY A 259 -14.81 8.17 2.96
C GLY A 259 -15.17 9.18 4.05
N TYR A 260 -14.36 9.31 5.12
CA TYR A 260 -14.50 10.38 6.12
C TYR A 260 -14.26 11.74 5.48
N LYS A 261 -14.98 12.78 5.93
CA LYS A 261 -14.85 14.15 5.39
C LYS A 261 -14.28 15.16 6.40
N ASP A 262 -14.19 14.76 7.65
CA ASP A 262 -13.78 15.57 8.80
C ASP A 262 -12.39 15.15 9.35
N ILE A 263 -11.50 14.70 8.47
CA ILE A 263 -10.13 14.26 8.82
C ILE A 263 -9.14 15.36 8.46
N THR A 264 -8.22 15.62 9.40
CA THR A 264 -7.11 16.54 9.16
C THR A 264 -6.08 15.90 8.20
N PRO A 265 -5.69 16.57 7.11
CA PRO A 265 -4.65 16.08 6.23
C PRO A 265 -3.32 15.83 6.95
N ASP A 266 -2.51 14.96 6.39
CA ASP A 266 -1.14 14.73 6.82
C ASP A 266 -0.19 15.77 6.24
N SER A 267 0.90 16.03 6.96
CA SER A 267 2.08 16.67 6.42
C SER A 267 3.01 15.62 5.82
N MET A 268 3.46 15.87 4.60
CA MET A 268 4.37 15.02 3.86
C MET A 268 5.76 15.65 3.85
N GLU A 269 6.73 14.93 4.37
CA GLU A 269 8.12 15.37 4.46
C GLU A 269 9.04 14.48 3.64
N ILE A 270 10.20 14.99 3.32
CA ILE A 270 11.37 14.22 2.87
C ILE A 270 12.53 14.46 3.84
N MET A 271 13.46 13.52 3.86
CA MET A 271 14.71 13.65 4.59
C MET A 271 15.84 13.67 3.57
N GLN A 272 16.49 14.82 3.44
CA GLN A 272 17.61 15.03 2.50
C GLN A 272 18.94 14.94 3.23
N LEU A 273 19.87 14.13 2.72
CA LEU A 273 21.23 14.07 3.26
C LEU A 273 21.94 15.42 3.05
N ARG A 274 22.44 16.03 4.14
CA ARG A 274 23.12 17.31 4.08
C ARG A 274 24.40 17.23 3.25
N GLY A 275 24.62 18.21 2.40
CA GLY A 275 25.80 18.30 1.58
C GLY A 275 25.90 17.30 0.45
N GLN A 276 24.85 16.48 0.23
CA GLN A 276 24.82 15.60 -0.91
C GLN A 276 24.48 16.39 -2.18
N PRO A 277 25.32 16.33 -3.23
CA PRO A 277 24.93 16.89 -4.51
C PRO A 277 23.78 16.11 -5.11
N SER A 278 22.90 16.79 -5.86
CA SER A 278 21.80 16.17 -6.63
C SER A 278 22.37 15.37 -7.80
N ALA A 279 22.92 14.21 -7.50
CA ALA A 279 23.68 13.41 -8.47
C ALA A 279 22.93 12.18 -8.96
N PHE A 280 21.62 12.08 -8.72
CA PHE A 280 20.82 10.90 -9.04
C PHE A 280 19.87 11.13 -10.22
N VAL A 281 19.50 10.04 -10.86
CA VAL A 281 18.47 9.98 -11.89
C VAL A 281 17.60 8.75 -11.65
N THR A 282 16.28 8.92 -11.81
CA THR A 282 15.31 7.84 -11.78
C THR A 282 14.74 7.65 -13.17
N GLU A 283 14.86 6.44 -13.72
CA GLU A 283 14.35 6.05 -15.03
C GLU A 283 13.29 4.97 -14.90
N ARG A 284 12.30 4.98 -15.79
CA ARG A 284 11.21 4.03 -15.86
C ARG A 284 11.12 3.41 -17.25
N PRO A 285 11.99 2.44 -17.57
CA PRO A 285 12.18 1.97 -18.95
C PRO A 285 10.94 1.34 -19.61
N TYR A 286 9.96 0.89 -18.80
CA TYR A 286 8.70 0.31 -19.29
C TYR A 286 7.60 1.36 -19.50
N ASP A 287 7.72 2.52 -18.87
CA ASP A 287 6.75 3.62 -18.93
C ASP A 287 7.40 4.79 -19.70
N LYS A 288 7.78 4.53 -20.97
CA LYS A 288 8.60 5.43 -21.81
C LYS A 288 7.96 6.79 -22.09
N GLU A 289 6.63 6.90 -21.94
CA GLU A 289 5.88 8.15 -22.02
C GLU A 289 6.06 9.04 -20.79
N LEU A 290 6.51 8.46 -19.67
CA LEU A 290 6.76 9.20 -18.45
C LEU A 290 8.16 9.82 -18.47
N PRO A 291 8.30 11.06 -17.99
CA PRO A 291 9.59 11.74 -17.99
C PRO A 291 10.58 11.06 -17.02
N VAL A 292 11.86 11.12 -17.35
CA VAL A 292 12.95 10.82 -16.42
C VAL A 292 12.92 11.83 -15.27
N ILE A 293 13.08 11.34 -14.03
CA ILE A 293 13.09 12.20 -12.84
C ILE A 293 14.54 12.56 -12.52
N ASP A 294 14.79 13.86 -12.40
CA ASP A 294 16.05 14.39 -11.86
C ASP A 294 16.05 14.23 -10.33
N GLY A 295 16.79 13.23 -9.83
CA GLY A 295 16.76 12.83 -8.43
C GLY A 295 15.74 11.73 -8.13
N PHE A 296 15.08 11.84 -6.98
CA PHE A 296 14.18 10.83 -6.42
C PHE A 296 12.69 11.22 -6.44
N TYR A 297 12.39 12.50 -6.73
CA TYR A 297 11.08 13.06 -6.37
C TYR A 297 10.39 13.71 -7.57
N ASP A 298 9.17 13.25 -7.85
CA ASP A 298 8.28 13.83 -8.85
C ASP A 298 7.39 14.91 -8.20
N TYR A 299 7.82 16.16 -8.27
CA TYR A 299 7.09 17.29 -7.68
C TYR A 299 5.74 17.57 -8.36
N ASP A 300 5.52 17.11 -9.59
CA ASP A 300 4.22 17.26 -10.25
C ASP A 300 3.17 16.34 -9.63
N ALA A 301 3.54 15.20 -9.07
CA ALA A 301 2.65 14.32 -8.34
C ALA A 301 1.99 15.00 -7.12
N LEU A 302 2.66 15.97 -6.48
CA LEU A 302 2.09 16.73 -5.36
C LEU A 302 0.85 17.56 -5.72
N LYS A 303 0.65 17.85 -7.02
CA LYS A 303 -0.53 18.56 -7.53
C LYS A 303 -1.73 17.62 -7.73
N SER A 304 -1.50 16.32 -7.69
CA SER A 304 -2.53 15.31 -7.86
C SER A 304 -3.09 14.84 -6.50
N LYS A 305 -4.17 14.04 -6.52
CA LYS A 305 -4.64 13.34 -5.31
C LYS A 305 -3.68 12.25 -4.85
N ASN A 306 -3.07 11.53 -5.79
CA ASN A 306 -2.07 10.52 -5.49
C ASN A 306 -0.70 11.16 -5.21
N LYS A 307 -0.62 11.94 -4.14
CA LYS A 307 0.63 12.61 -3.76
C LYS A 307 1.76 11.63 -3.40
N TYR A 308 1.44 10.39 -3.01
CA TYR A 308 2.48 9.40 -2.73
C TYR A 308 3.30 9.01 -3.97
N ALA A 309 2.76 9.22 -5.17
CA ALA A 309 3.52 9.10 -6.42
C ALA A 309 4.70 10.10 -6.53
N PHE A 310 4.81 11.06 -5.60
CA PHE A 310 5.97 11.91 -5.43
C PHE A 310 7.28 11.11 -5.29
N TYR A 311 7.23 9.98 -4.59
CA TYR A 311 8.38 9.07 -4.48
C TYR A 311 8.57 8.30 -5.79
N LEU A 312 9.68 8.54 -6.49
CA LEU A 312 10.12 7.87 -7.71
C LEU A 312 9.11 7.86 -8.88
N GLY A 313 8.11 8.77 -8.84
CA GLY A 313 7.04 8.84 -9.83
C GLY A 313 5.91 7.83 -9.63
N GLY A 314 5.85 7.19 -8.45
CA GLY A 314 4.78 6.26 -8.08
C GLY A 314 4.97 4.84 -8.59
N THR A 315 3.86 4.10 -8.61
CA THR A 315 3.87 2.68 -8.96
C THR A 315 4.18 2.48 -10.44
N THR A 316 5.26 1.77 -10.71
CA THR A 316 5.69 1.32 -12.05
C THR A 316 6.00 -0.17 -11.99
N LYS A 317 6.10 -0.82 -13.14
CA LYS A 317 6.53 -2.24 -13.20
C LYS A 317 7.99 -2.40 -12.82
N TYR A 318 8.82 -1.43 -13.28
CA TYR A 318 10.25 -1.47 -13.09
C TYR A 318 10.82 -0.05 -13.17
N LEU A 319 11.77 0.25 -12.31
CA LEU A 319 12.55 1.50 -12.36
C LEU A 319 14.00 1.27 -11.93
N THR A 320 14.85 2.19 -12.32
CA THR A 320 16.23 2.25 -11.87
C THR A 320 16.52 3.59 -11.20
N VAL A 321 17.39 3.57 -10.20
CA VAL A 321 17.93 4.80 -9.59
C VAL A 321 19.46 4.68 -9.59
N SER A 322 20.12 5.58 -10.27
CA SER A 322 21.57 5.58 -10.40
C SER A 322 22.17 6.97 -10.23
N ARG A 323 23.46 7.03 -9.97
CA ARG A 323 24.21 8.30 -9.92
C ARG A 323 24.53 8.80 -11.33
N LYS A 324 24.43 10.11 -11.52
CA LYS A 324 24.73 10.76 -12.80
C LYS A 324 26.22 10.83 -13.14
N ASP A 325 27.09 10.69 -12.15
CA ASP A 325 28.55 10.73 -12.35
C ASP A 325 29.15 9.44 -12.92
N GLY A 326 28.31 8.38 -13.03
CA GLY A 326 28.70 7.09 -13.58
C GLY A 326 29.63 6.27 -12.68
N GLU A 327 29.80 6.63 -11.42
CA GLU A 327 30.55 5.84 -10.45
C GLU A 327 29.91 4.45 -10.32
N LYS A 328 30.70 3.39 -10.48
CA LYS A 328 30.24 2.02 -10.28
C LYS A 328 30.08 1.74 -8.81
N ARG A 329 28.87 1.29 -8.44
CA ARG A 329 28.52 0.91 -7.08
C ARG A 329 27.92 -0.48 -7.06
N GLU A 330 27.83 -1.08 -5.88
CA GLU A 330 27.05 -2.30 -5.72
C GLU A 330 25.60 -2.05 -6.16
N LYS A 331 25.01 -3.07 -6.81
CA LYS A 331 23.63 -3.04 -7.27
C LYS A 331 22.72 -3.74 -6.31
N LEU A 332 21.68 -3.05 -5.90
CA LEU A 332 20.62 -3.58 -5.06
C LEU A 332 19.34 -3.75 -5.89
N MET A 333 18.92 -5.01 -6.09
CA MET A 333 17.58 -5.31 -6.61
C MET A 333 16.57 -5.27 -5.47
N ILE A 334 15.56 -4.44 -5.62
CA ILE A 334 14.39 -4.41 -4.72
C ILE A 334 13.21 -5.05 -5.45
N VAL A 335 12.70 -6.15 -4.93
CA VAL A 335 11.46 -6.80 -5.39
C VAL A 335 10.38 -6.45 -4.38
N GLY A 336 9.40 -5.62 -4.76
CA GLY A 336 8.56 -5.07 -3.71
C GLY A 336 7.24 -4.45 -4.13
N ASP A 337 6.63 -3.81 -3.13
CA ASP A 337 5.43 -2.98 -3.26
C ASP A 337 5.76 -1.49 -3.11
N SER A 338 4.71 -0.68 -2.95
CA SER A 338 4.83 0.79 -2.85
C SER A 338 5.59 1.29 -1.60
N PHE A 339 5.74 0.49 -0.56
CA PHE A 339 6.59 0.85 0.59
C PHE A 339 8.05 1.04 0.18
N ALA A 340 8.52 0.26 -0.79
CA ALA A 340 9.87 0.39 -1.32
C ALA A 340 10.15 1.75 -1.97
N LEU A 341 9.13 2.44 -2.49
CA LEU A 341 9.33 3.71 -3.20
C LEU A 341 9.85 4.83 -2.32
N SER A 342 9.42 4.90 -1.06
CA SER A 342 9.94 5.89 -0.10
C SER A 342 11.21 5.42 0.63
N LEU A 343 11.51 4.11 0.58
CA LEU A 343 12.73 3.51 1.13
C LEU A 343 13.91 3.63 0.16
N ALA A 344 13.67 3.44 -1.12
CA ALA A 344 14.71 3.41 -2.15
C ALA A 344 15.58 4.69 -2.22
N PRO A 345 15.07 5.92 -2.01
CA PRO A 345 15.92 7.11 -1.93
C PRO A 345 17.04 7.03 -0.91
N TYR A 346 16.82 6.40 0.25
CA TYR A 346 17.87 6.23 1.26
C TYR A 346 18.87 5.14 0.85
N LEU A 347 18.38 4.01 0.32
CA LEU A 347 19.25 2.93 -0.14
C LEU A 347 20.08 3.36 -1.35
N ALA A 348 19.56 4.25 -2.20
CA ALA A 348 20.28 4.81 -3.33
C ALA A 348 21.50 5.68 -2.92
N LEU A 349 21.58 6.10 -1.66
CA LEU A 349 22.79 6.75 -1.13
C LEU A 349 24.01 5.80 -1.12
N HIS A 350 23.78 4.49 -1.09
CA HIS A 350 24.79 3.45 -1.00
C HIS A 350 24.89 2.59 -2.26
N TYR A 351 23.78 2.36 -2.96
CA TYR A 351 23.65 1.40 -4.07
C TYR A 351 23.12 2.05 -5.33
N ASP A 352 23.38 1.45 -6.48
CA ASP A 352 22.53 1.61 -7.65
C ASP A 352 21.31 0.71 -7.49
N ILE A 353 20.11 1.27 -7.64
CA ILE A 353 18.85 0.57 -7.36
C ILE A 353 18.23 0.07 -8.65
N GLU A 354 17.82 -1.17 -8.62
CA GLU A 354 16.92 -1.81 -9.59
C GLU A 354 15.65 -2.18 -8.81
N PHE A 355 14.52 -1.58 -9.14
CA PHE A 355 13.25 -1.94 -8.50
C PHE A 355 12.33 -2.64 -9.49
N VAL A 356 11.73 -3.74 -9.07
CA VAL A 356 10.66 -4.42 -9.78
C VAL A 356 9.47 -4.64 -8.86
N ARG A 357 8.27 -4.33 -9.36
CA ARG A 357 7.04 -4.60 -8.62
C ARG A 357 6.82 -6.12 -8.55
N LEU A 358 6.57 -6.63 -7.35
CA LEU A 358 6.47 -8.07 -7.10
C LEU A 358 5.45 -8.78 -8.01
N GLY A 359 4.32 -8.14 -8.34
CA GLY A 359 3.32 -8.72 -9.25
C GLY A 359 3.76 -8.80 -10.73
N ASP A 360 4.78 -8.06 -11.15
CA ASP A 360 5.20 -7.92 -12.55
C ASP A 360 6.58 -8.52 -12.85
N TRP A 361 7.34 -8.95 -11.85
CA TRP A 361 8.74 -9.35 -12.02
C TRP A 361 8.92 -10.45 -13.08
N SER A 362 8.01 -11.40 -13.16
CA SER A 362 8.11 -12.50 -14.13
C SER A 362 8.05 -12.02 -15.58
N ASP A 363 7.19 -11.07 -15.88
CA ASP A 363 7.03 -10.49 -17.22
C ASP A 363 8.21 -9.59 -17.56
N VAL A 364 8.67 -8.79 -16.58
CA VAL A 364 9.83 -7.91 -16.74
C VAL A 364 11.09 -8.70 -17.03
N PHE A 365 11.36 -9.75 -16.25
CA PHE A 365 12.58 -10.56 -16.41
C PHE A 365 12.50 -11.51 -17.60
N ALA A 366 11.31 -12.00 -17.96
CA ALA A 366 11.16 -12.78 -19.18
C ALA A 366 11.46 -11.97 -20.45
N ALA A 367 11.15 -10.67 -20.41
CA ALA A 367 11.39 -9.78 -21.55
C ALA A 367 12.85 -9.30 -21.68
N ASN A 368 13.59 -9.13 -20.56
CA ASN A 368 14.90 -8.48 -20.55
C ASN A 368 16.01 -9.26 -19.82
N GLY A 369 15.68 -10.40 -19.22
CA GLY A 369 16.55 -11.06 -18.24
C GLY A 369 16.46 -10.39 -16.87
N ALA A 370 16.87 -11.12 -15.82
CA ALA A 370 17.08 -10.48 -14.51
C ALA A 370 18.33 -9.61 -14.58
N PRO A 371 18.29 -8.42 -13.97
CA PRO A 371 19.49 -7.59 -13.92
C PRO A 371 20.54 -8.25 -13.03
N ASP A 372 21.79 -8.04 -13.38
CA ASP A 372 22.93 -8.42 -12.55
C ASP A 372 22.89 -7.58 -11.26
N CYS A 373 22.94 -8.22 -10.09
CA CYS A 373 22.88 -7.54 -8.80
C CYS A 373 23.74 -8.25 -7.75
N ASP A 374 24.26 -7.46 -6.81
CA ASP A 374 25.06 -7.94 -5.69
C ASP A 374 24.18 -8.34 -4.50
N ARG A 375 22.98 -7.73 -4.41
CA ARG A 375 22.04 -7.90 -3.32
C ARG A 375 20.60 -7.91 -3.81
N VAL A 376 19.75 -8.67 -3.13
CA VAL A 376 18.30 -8.67 -3.32
C VAL A 376 17.62 -8.32 -1.99
N LEU A 377 16.74 -7.34 -2.00
CA LEU A 377 15.86 -6.98 -0.89
C LEU A 377 14.41 -7.21 -1.33
N VAL A 378 13.68 -8.06 -0.62
CA VAL A 378 12.23 -8.16 -0.79
C VAL A 378 11.54 -7.21 0.19
N VAL A 379 10.69 -6.31 -0.32
CA VAL A 379 9.87 -5.38 0.49
C VAL A 379 8.41 -5.66 0.22
N TRP A 380 7.69 -6.26 1.18
CA TRP A 380 6.30 -6.64 1.00
C TRP A 380 5.50 -6.47 2.29
N ASN A 381 4.58 -5.51 2.33
CA ASN A 381 3.87 -5.18 3.56
C ASN A 381 2.93 -6.30 4.03
N PHE A 382 2.60 -6.31 5.32
CA PHE A 382 1.73 -7.33 5.92
C PHE A 382 0.30 -7.34 5.36
N GLU A 383 -0.22 -6.21 4.88
CA GLU A 383 -1.53 -6.18 4.23
C GLU A 383 -1.51 -7.03 2.95
N ASN A 384 -0.50 -6.83 2.10
CA ASN A 384 -0.32 -7.61 0.89
C ASN A 384 0.05 -9.06 1.19
N LEU A 385 0.84 -9.31 2.23
CA LEU A 385 1.20 -10.67 2.66
C LEU A 385 -0.03 -11.54 2.95
N ILE A 386 -1.06 -10.97 3.56
CA ILE A 386 -2.27 -11.71 3.94
C ILE A 386 -3.39 -11.63 2.91
N THR A 387 -3.33 -10.72 1.94
CA THR A 387 -4.41 -10.52 0.96
C THR A 387 -4.09 -11.03 -0.44
N THR A 388 -2.82 -11.35 -0.73
CA THR A 388 -2.39 -11.83 -2.05
C THR A 388 -1.49 -13.06 -1.93
N THR A 389 -1.32 -13.77 -3.04
CA THR A 389 -0.38 -14.90 -3.17
C THR A 389 0.87 -14.53 -3.96
N ASP A 390 1.10 -13.23 -4.21
CA ASP A 390 2.18 -12.79 -5.10
C ASP A 390 3.55 -13.12 -4.54
N LEU A 391 3.73 -13.02 -3.21
CA LEU A 391 5.00 -13.33 -2.56
C LEU A 391 5.41 -14.80 -2.75
N SER A 392 4.45 -15.73 -2.79
CA SER A 392 4.70 -17.15 -3.04
C SER A 392 5.30 -17.42 -4.43
N ARG A 393 5.05 -16.52 -5.40
CA ARG A 393 5.61 -16.63 -6.77
C ARG A 393 7.11 -16.40 -6.80
N THR A 394 7.70 -15.79 -5.78
CA THR A 394 9.16 -15.55 -5.69
C THR A 394 9.97 -16.83 -5.73
N ARG A 395 9.37 -18.01 -5.46
CA ARG A 395 10.01 -19.33 -5.66
C ARG A 395 10.61 -19.52 -7.04
N SER A 396 10.06 -18.87 -8.05
CA SER A 396 10.54 -18.99 -9.44
C SER A 396 11.53 -17.91 -9.86
N LEU A 397 11.77 -16.88 -9.00
CA LEU A 397 12.73 -15.81 -9.27
C LEU A 397 14.16 -16.31 -9.56
N PRO A 398 14.71 -17.31 -8.83
CA PRO A 398 16.06 -17.79 -9.07
C PRO A 398 16.34 -18.33 -10.47
N LYS A 399 15.31 -18.75 -11.21
CA LYS A 399 15.46 -19.22 -12.60
C LYS A 399 16.10 -18.17 -13.53
N PHE A 400 15.96 -16.90 -13.17
CA PHE A 400 16.49 -15.79 -13.95
C PHE A 400 17.93 -15.43 -13.55
N TYR A 401 18.44 -15.98 -12.46
CA TYR A 401 19.81 -15.77 -11.95
C TYR A 401 20.71 -16.99 -12.22
N GLY A 402 20.39 -17.83 -13.22
CA GLY A 402 21.28 -18.90 -13.68
C GLY A 402 21.22 -20.19 -12.85
N ALA A 403 20.09 -20.51 -12.26
CA ALA A 403 19.86 -21.77 -11.56
C ALA A 403 19.39 -22.88 -12.50
#